data_7d0bdc09fdf1620c6ebc5678203d4f1e
#
_entry.id   7d0bdc09fdf1620c6ebc5678203d4f1e
#
_cell.length_a   1.000
_cell.length_b   1.000
_cell.length_c   1.000
_cell.angle_alpha   90.00
_cell.angle_beta   90.00
_cell.angle_gamma   90.00
#
_symmetry.space_group_name_H-M   'P 1'
#
loop_
_entity.id
_entity.type
_entity.pdbx_description
1 polymer ?
#
loop_
_entity_poly.entity_id
_entity_poly.type
_entity_poly.pdbx_seq_one_letter_code
_entity_poly.pdbx_strand_id
1 'polypeptide(L)'
;MRKVLVLAALSLAVLSACQQQEKSPFTRKVADYAAVTFDAPDLSGITDNGKEVLNLYRFAAAELDAMYWEQYFGDKQALLEGIQDSAQKTYVEIQYGPWDRTNGVAFVEGYENRLPGANFYPADMTEAEFAAFDDPDKNSPYTLIRRGEDGALKTVWFHDAYREHIDKIANYLTAAADITIKPSVKKYLLSKVEALRTDNYYQSDIDWLEMDDSKMDLVLGPNETDDDQLFGLKRSYEAFVLLKNEAKTEMLMKYVSRLDEFQKDLPCEDAYKTYQPGTGSNIFSCDALYYAGKANAGVKVIALNLPYDADVQRDKGTRTILLENVIRAKFNYVVSPAGNVLLDDAAVSHLSSEAFFWNIVFREVAQGLGVKETVNGLGSVEQALGNAALTFEVMKANAVGALLVCKLQDHYDIQDLFTKEDALTTFFVSLVRSERFGEGTARGRANTIIFNYLQKAGAFTRQENGRYVLDYGKMESTLAELSALVLKTQATGDSDFAASFIQTYAQQSETFKADMHNLSLENVPLDIRFTF
;
A
#
# COMPACT_ATOMS: atom_id res chain seq x y z
N MET A 1 72.95 -50.56 -24.08
CA MET A 1 71.91 -50.85 -23.08
C MET A 1 71.47 -49.52 -22.51
N ARG A 2 70.44 -48.94 -23.08
CA ARG A 2 69.90 -47.63 -22.68
C ARG A 2 68.68 -47.88 -21.77
N LYS A 3 68.74 -47.45 -20.54
CA LYS A 3 67.64 -47.40 -19.64
C LYS A 3 66.72 -46.24 -20.05
N VAL A 4 65.52 -46.55 -20.49
CA VAL A 4 64.45 -45.57 -20.73
C VAL A 4 63.80 -45.29 -19.39
N LEU A 5 64.00 -44.09 -18.86
CA LEU A 5 63.24 -43.55 -17.74
C LEU A 5 61.89 -43.08 -18.30
N VAL A 6 60.83 -43.77 -17.90
CA VAL A 6 59.47 -43.26 -18.09
C VAL A 6 59.16 -42.31 -16.96
N LEU A 7 59.25 -40.99 -17.24
CA LEU A 7 58.66 -39.96 -16.36
C LEU A 7 57.14 -40.02 -16.52
N ALA A 8 56.49 -40.58 -15.53
CA ALA A 8 55.05 -40.39 -15.35
C ALA A 8 54.81 -38.95 -14.89
N ALA A 9 54.45 -38.09 -15.82
CA ALA A 9 53.90 -36.81 -15.51
C ALA A 9 52.51 -37.03 -14.93
N LEU A 10 52.38 -36.97 -13.59
CA LEU A 10 51.11 -36.79 -12.94
C LEU A 10 50.62 -35.37 -13.29
N SER A 11 49.82 -35.30 -14.33
CA SER A 11 48.96 -34.12 -14.58
C SER A 11 47.91 -34.11 -13.45
N LEU A 12 48.23 -33.35 -12.40
CA LEU A 12 47.17 -32.84 -11.52
C LEU A 12 46.28 -31.93 -12.38
N ALA A 13 45.28 -32.54 -13.01
CA ALA A 13 44.11 -31.81 -13.43
C ALA A 13 43.44 -31.28 -12.13
N VAL A 14 43.82 -30.07 -11.79
CA VAL A 14 42.98 -29.25 -10.90
C VAL A 14 41.69 -29.05 -11.66
N LEU A 15 40.80 -29.98 -11.47
CA LEU A 15 39.38 -29.75 -11.68
C LEU A 15 39.01 -28.62 -10.74
N SER A 16 39.19 -27.40 -11.21
CA SER A 16 38.40 -26.27 -10.72
C SER A 16 36.95 -26.65 -11.05
N ALA A 17 36.37 -27.50 -10.21
CA ALA A 17 34.95 -27.52 -10.04
C ALA A 17 34.59 -26.08 -9.68
N CYS A 18 34.16 -25.30 -10.66
CA CYS A 18 33.23 -24.23 -10.38
C CYS A 18 32.08 -24.94 -9.64
N GLN A 19 32.19 -25.01 -8.32
CA GLN A 19 31.01 -25.16 -7.50
C GLN A 19 30.15 -23.99 -7.95
N GLN A 20 29.16 -24.23 -8.79
CA GLN A 20 28.02 -23.38 -8.88
C GLN A 20 27.55 -23.30 -7.43
N GLN A 21 27.94 -22.22 -6.78
CA GLN A 21 27.48 -21.91 -5.44
C GLN A 21 25.95 -21.93 -5.57
N GLU A 22 25.33 -22.95 -5.01
CA GLU A 22 23.86 -23.08 -5.05
C GLU A 22 23.31 -21.72 -4.66
N LYS A 23 22.58 -21.07 -5.57
CA LYS A 23 22.05 -19.74 -5.30
C LYS A 23 21.15 -19.88 -4.10
N SER A 24 21.37 -19.03 -3.09
CA SER A 24 20.52 -18.97 -1.92
C SER A 24 19.02 -18.99 -2.32
N PRO A 25 18.18 -19.77 -1.64
CA PRO A 25 16.74 -19.76 -1.88
C PRO A 25 16.14 -18.35 -1.71
N PHE A 26 16.80 -17.49 -0.96
CA PHE A 26 16.40 -16.09 -0.75
C PHE A 26 16.74 -15.20 -1.94
N THR A 27 17.65 -15.59 -2.83
CA THR A 27 17.94 -14.81 -4.05
C THR A 27 16.67 -14.56 -4.87
N ARG A 28 15.79 -15.56 -4.97
CA ARG A 28 14.51 -15.40 -5.67
C ARG A 28 13.56 -14.51 -4.89
N LYS A 29 13.43 -14.71 -3.58
CA LYS A 29 12.57 -13.91 -2.72
C LYS A 29 12.95 -12.42 -2.72
N VAL A 30 14.25 -12.11 -2.77
CA VAL A 30 14.74 -10.74 -2.93
C VAL A 30 14.41 -10.18 -4.32
N ALA A 31 14.53 -11.00 -5.37
CA ALA A 31 14.20 -10.60 -6.74
C ALA A 31 12.69 -10.34 -6.95
N ASP A 32 11.83 -10.89 -6.10
CA ASP A 32 10.40 -10.58 -6.08
C ASP A 32 10.14 -9.10 -5.70
N TYR A 33 11.15 -8.39 -5.18
CA TYR A 33 11.11 -6.95 -4.89
C TYR A 33 12.16 -6.25 -5.77
N ALA A 34 11.75 -5.75 -6.94
CA ALA A 34 12.64 -5.08 -7.88
C ALA A 34 13.34 -3.88 -7.20
N ALA A 35 14.66 -3.83 -7.27
CA ALA A 35 15.42 -2.71 -6.73
C ALA A 35 15.20 -1.47 -7.60
N VAL A 36 14.79 -0.37 -6.99
CA VAL A 36 14.55 0.92 -7.65
C VAL A 36 15.39 1.97 -6.96
N THR A 37 16.18 2.69 -7.75
CA THR A 37 16.84 3.92 -7.35
C THR A 37 16.16 5.05 -8.10
N PHE A 38 15.65 6.04 -7.39
CA PHE A 38 15.08 7.22 -8.02
C PHE A 38 16.19 8.18 -8.45
N ASP A 39 15.95 8.88 -9.55
CA ASP A 39 16.80 10.01 -9.94
C ASP A 39 16.81 11.07 -8.83
N ALA A 40 17.88 11.85 -8.78
CA ALA A 40 17.96 12.96 -7.85
C ALA A 40 16.78 13.93 -8.10
N PRO A 41 16.04 14.32 -7.05
CA PRO A 41 14.87 15.17 -7.22
C PRO A 41 15.29 16.57 -7.71
N ASP A 42 14.44 17.19 -8.51
CA ASP A 42 14.64 18.59 -8.89
C ASP A 42 14.33 19.52 -7.70
N LEU A 43 15.39 19.98 -7.05
CA LEU A 43 15.32 20.92 -5.93
C LEU A 43 15.58 22.38 -6.37
N SER A 44 15.54 22.71 -7.66
CA SER A 44 15.85 24.05 -8.17
C SER A 44 14.91 25.12 -7.63
N GLY A 45 13.67 24.76 -7.30
CA GLY A 45 12.69 25.64 -6.69
C GLY A 45 12.71 25.69 -5.14
N ILE A 46 13.66 24.98 -4.51
CA ILE A 46 13.79 24.90 -3.05
C ILE A 46 14.94 25.77 -2.58
N THR A 47 14.69 26.67 -1.61
CA THR A 47 15.74 27.51 -1.00
C THR A 47 16.75 26.67 -0.23
N ASP A 48 17.92 27.22 0.08
CA ASP A 48 18.94 26.50 0.85
C ASP A 48 18.44 26.14 2.26
N ASN A 49 17.68 27.01 2.91
CA ASN A 49 16.98 26.66 4.15
C ASN A 49 15.98 25.51 3.96
N GLY A 50 15.26 25.49 2.83
CA GLY A 50 14.35 24.39 2.49
C GLY A 50 15.08 23.08 2.30
N LYS A 51 16.26 23.07 1.67
CA LYS A 51 17.10 21.87 1.53
C LYS A 51 17.56 21.34 2.90
N GLU A 52 17.89 22.26 3.82
CA GLU A 52 18.24 21.88 5.19
C GLU A 52 17.04 21.30 5.95
N VAL A 53 15.85 21.90 5.83
CA VAL A 53 14.61 21.33 6.36
C VAL A 53 14.37 19.92 5.81
N LEU A 54 14.58 19.71 4.51
CA LEU A 54 14.45 18.40 3.87
C LEU A 54 15.43 17.35 4.44
N ASN A 55 16.66 17.75 4.71
CA ASN A 55 17.65 16.88 5.37
C ASN A 55 17.20 16.50 6.79
N LEU A 56 16.66 17.45 7.56
CA LEU A 56 16.13 17.19 8.89
C LEU A 56 14.91 16.26 8.86
N TYR A 57 14.05 16.37 7.85
CA TYR A 57 12.96 15.41 7.63
C TYR A 57 13.49 14.00 7.38
N ARG A 58 14.55 13.86 6.58
CA ARG A 58 15.17 12.54 6.33
C ARG A 58 15.78 11.96 7.59
N PHE A 59 16.43 12.76 8.45
CA PHE A 59 16.96 12.28 9.72
C PHE A 59 15.85 11.85 10.67
N ALA A 60 14.76 12.64 10.77
CA ALA A 60 13.59 12.27 11.57
C ALA A 60 12.95 10.95 11.06
N ALA A 61 12.80 10.80 9.75
CA ALA A 61 12.27 9.59 9.14
C ALA A 61 13.19 8.38 9.34
N ALA A 62 14.51 8.55 9.26
CA ALA A 62 15.47 7.47 9.52
C ALA A 62 15.46 7.01 10.99
N GLU A 63 15.31 7.93 11.94
CA GLU A 63 15.15 7.57 13.35
C GLU A 63 13.81 6.86 13.61
N LEU A 64 12.73 7.27 12.92
CA LEU A 64 11.45 6.56 12.96
C LEU A 64 11.57 5.14 12.37
N ASP A 65 12.38 4.93 11.34
CA ASP A 65 12.64 3.61 10.78
C ASP A 65 13.24 2.66 11.82
N ALA A 66 14.21 3.15 12.59
CA ALA A 66 14.80 2.41 13.70
C ALA A 66 13.77 2.11 14.80
N MET A 67 12.93 3.10 15.15
CA MET A 67 11.84 2.93 16.11
C MET A 67 10.81 1.89 15.65
N TYR A 68 10.46 1.87 14.37
CA TYR A 68 9.54 0.87 13.83
C TYR A 68 10.13 -0.55 13.85
N TRP A 69 11.44 -0.70 13.63
CA TRP A 69 12.10 -1.99 13.83
C TRP A 69 11.92 -2.51 15.26
N GLU A 70 12.07 -1.65 16.26
CA GLU A 70 11.80 -2.00 17.65
C GLU A 70 10.31 -2.32 17.88
N GLN A 71 9.41 -1.52 17.31
CA GLN A 71 7.97 -1.73 17.43
C GLN A 71 7.51 -3.06 16.83
N TYR A 72 8.00 -3.40 15.62
CA TYR A 72 7.51 -4.56 14.88
C TYR A 72 8.18 -5.87 15.29
N PHE A 73 9.50 -5.84 15.51
CA PHE A 73 10.30 -7.03 15.79
C PHE A 73 11.09 -6.91 17.09
N GLY A 74 11.89 -5.87 17.24
CA GLY A 74 12.85 -5.69 18.33
C GLY A 74 14.26 -5.37 17.81
N ASP A 75 15.25 -6.15 18.25
CA ASP A 75 16.66 -5.89 17.93
C ASP A 75 17.04 -6.36 16.51
N LYS A 76 17.02 -5.41 15.56
CA LYS A 76 17.46 -5.60 14.16
C LYS A 76 18.88 -6.14 14.07
N GLN A 77 19.79 -5.58 14.87
CA GLN A 77 21.21 -5.91 14.74
C GLN A 77 21.47 -7.34 15.18
N ALA A 78 20.93 -7.76 16.32
CA ALA A 78 21.06 -9.13 16.80
C ALA A 78 20.49 -10.14 15.79
N LEU A 79 19.34 -9.84 15.16
CA LEU A 79 18.77 -10.70 14.13
C LEU A 79 19.71 -10.85 12.92
N LEU A 80 20.23 -9.75 12.40
CA LEU A 80 21.08 -9.76 11.21
C LEU A 80 22.46 -10.40 11.47
N GLU A 81 23.02 -10.26 12.67
CA GLU A 81 24.28 -10.91 13.06
C GLU A 81 24.16 -12.44 13.06
N GLY A 82 23.00 -12.98 13.42
CA GLY A 82 22.73 -14.42 13.41
C GLY A 82 22.65 -15.04 12.00
N ILE A 83 22.48 -14.25 10.95
CA ILE A 83 22.28 -14.72 9.57
C ILE A 83 23.61 -14.63 8.80
N GLN A 84 24.00 -15.70 8.10
CA GLN A 84 25.22 -15.72 7.27
C GLN A 84 24.93 -15.41 5.79
N ASP A 85 23.75 -15.78 5.30
CA ASP A 85 23.33 -15.57 3.91
C ASP A 85 22.96 -14.11 3.66
N SER A 86 23.69 -13.46 2.75
CA SER A 86 23.45 -12.05 2.41
C SER A 86 22.09 -11.81 1.76
N ALA A 87 21.59 -12.74 0.95
CA ALA A 87 20.27 -12.62 0.35
C ALA A 87 19.17 -12.76 1.41
N GLN A 88 19.37 -13.65 2.41
CA GLN A 88 18.46 -13.74 3.54
C GLN A 88 18.47 -12.47 4.40
N LYS A 89 19.65 -11.86 4.65
CA LYS A 89 19.72 -10.55 5.33
C LYS A 89 18.90 -9.49 4.60
N THR A 90 19.11 -9.37 3.29
CA THR A 90 18.35 -8.43 2.46
C THR A 90 16.84 -8.70 2.53
N TYR A 91 16.44 -9.97 2.52
CA TYR A 91 15.02 -10.32 2.63
C TYR A 91 14.44 -9.99 4.00
N VAL A 92 15.19 -10.22 5.08
CA VAL A 92 14.85 -9.76 6.45
C VAL A 92 14.65 -8.24 6.49
N GLU A 93 15.52 -7.46 5.85
CA GLU A 93 15.40 -6.01 5.79
C GLU A 93 14.16 -5.55 5.00
N ILE A 94 13.81 -6.24 3.89
CA ILE A 94 12.58 -5.98 3.15
C ILE A 94 11.35 -6.25 4.03
N GLN A 95 11.38 -7.34 4.81
CA GLN A 95 10.25 -7.79 5.62
C GLN A 95 10.19 -7.14 7.01
N TYR A 96 11.24 -6.45 7.46
CA TYR A 96 11.43 -5.88 8.81
C TYR A 96 11.36 -6.93 9.93
N GLY A 97 11.80 -8.15 9.65
CA GLY A 97 11.81 -9.22 10.64
C GLY A 97 11.99 -10.59 10.01
N PRO A 98 11.90 -11.67 10.82
CA PRO A 98 12.11 -13.04 10.36
C PRO A 98 10.90 -13.66 9.66
N TRP A 99 9.83 -12.89 9.39
CA TRP A 99 8.55 -13.36 8.83
C TRP A 99 8.25 -12.74 7.48
N ASP A 100 7.70 -13.56 6.58
CA ASP A 100 7.07 -13.07 5.36
C ASP A 100 5.78 -12.30 5.72
N ARG A 101 5.71 -11.02 5.37
CA ARG A 101 4.59 -10.13 5.75
C ARG A 101 3.27 -10.52 5.09
N THR A 102 3.32 -11.25 3.99
CA THR A 102 2.11 -11.65 3.25
C THR A 102 1.32 -12.72 4.00
N ASN A 103 2.02 -13.64 4.69
CA ASN A 103 1.40 -14.81 5.33
C ASN A 103 1.85 -15.06 6.78
N GLY A 104 2.76 -14.27 7.31
CA GLY A 104 3.27 -14.41 8.68
C GLY A 104 4.20 -15.62 8.91
N VAL A 105 4.56 -16.35 7.86
CA VAL A 105 5.40 -17.56 8.00
C VAL A 105 6.84 -17.17 8.26
N ALA A 106 7.44 -17.79 9.29
CA ALA A 106 8.86 -17.61 9.61
C ALA A 106 9.74 -18.21 8.51
N PHE A 107 10.78 -17.47 8.12
CA PHE A 107 11.79 -17.93 7.14
C PHE A 107 13.23 -17.86 7.71
N VAL A 108 13.39 -17.43 8.93
CA VAL A 108 14.66 -17.50 9.68
C VAL A 108 14.56 -18.62 10.70
N GLU A 109 15.56 -19.50 10.71
CA GLU A 109 15.61 -20.63 11.64
C GLU A 109 15.59 -20.16 13.10
N GLY A 110 14.85 -20.87 13.95
CA GLY A 110 14.70 -20.54 15.37
C GLY A 110 13.54 -19.59 15.69
N TYR A 111 12.81 -19.11 14.68
CA TYR A 111 11.62 -18.30 14.89
C TYR A 111 10.34 -19.08 14.56
N GLU A 112 9.33 -18.93 15.39
CA GLU A 112 7.96 -19.38 15.10
C GLU A 112 7.25 -18.40 14.18
N ASN A 113 6.10 -18.78 13.59
CA ASN A 113 5.30 -17.89 12.77
C ASN A 113 4.83 -16.68 13.57
N ARG A 114 4.68 -15.54 12.90
CA ARG A 114 4.24 -14.29 13.50
C ARG A 114 2.85 -14.45 14.13
N LEU A 115 2.74 -14.02 15.38
CA LEU A 115 1.44 -13.95 16.05
C LEU A 115 0.57 -12.83 15.46
N PRO A 116 -0.76 -13.01 15.43
CA PRO A 116 -1.69 -11.99 14.93
C PRO A 116 -1.53 -10.62 15.59
N GLY A 117 -1.25 -10.60 16.90
CA GLY A 117 -1.04 -9.38 17.67
C GLY A 117 0.33 -8.73 17.48
N ALA A 118 1.19 -9.30 16.63
CA ALA A 118 2.57 -8.85 16.43
C ALA A 118 3.28 -8.59 17.78
N ASN A 119 4.06 -7.52 17.88
CA ASN A 119 4.71 -7.11 19.13
C ASN A 119 3.90 -6.07 19.94
N PHE A 120 2.61 -5.89 19.64
CA PHE A 120 1.75 -4.99 20.42
C PHE A 120 1.24 -5.60 21.72
N TYR A 121 1.19 -6.93 21.81
CA TYR A 121 0.65 -7.70 22.93
C TYR A 121 1.64 -8.75 23.40
N PRO A 122 1.55 -9.20 24.68
CA PRO A 122 2.33 -10.35 25.13
C PRO A 122 2.00 -11.61 24.33
N ALA A 123 3.02 -12.37 23.96
CA ALA A 123 2.86 -13.56 23.12
C ALA A 123 1.94 -14.65 23.74
N ASP A 124 1.88 -14.68 25.07
CA ASP A 124 1.08 -15.62 25.86
C ASP A 124 -0.30 -15.09 26.26
N MET A 125 -0.65 -13.85 25.84
CA MET A 125 -1.93 -13.23 26.17
C MET A 125 -3.09 -13.93 25.43
N THR A 126 -4.18 -14.18 26.13
CA THR A 126 -5.42 -14.66 25.53
C THR A 126 -6.41 -13.52 25.31
N GLU A 127 -7.33 -13.70 24.35
CA GLU A 127 -8.41 -12.74 24.10
C GLU A 127 -9.30 -12.55 25.34
N ALA A 128 -9.56 -13.65 26.10
CA ALA A 128 -10.35 -13.59 27.33
C ALA A 128 -9.64 -12.78 28.43
N GLU A 129 -8.31 -12.90 28.53
CA GLU A 129 -7.51 -12.10 29.47
C GLU A 129 -7.54 -10.62 29.09
N PHE A 130 -7.38 -10.30 27.80
CA PHE A 130 -7.49 -8.92 27.30
C PHE A 130 -8.90 -8.36 27.54
N ALA A 131 -9.95 -9.14 27.31
CA ALA A 131 -11.33 -8.71 27.56
C ALA A 131 -11.55 -8.39 29.04
N ALA A 132 -11.01 -9.21 29.95
CA ALA A 132 -11.12 -9.03 31.40
C ALA A 132 -10.21 -7.94 31.99
N PHE A 133 -9.23 -7.49 31.23
CA PHE A 133 -8.30 -6.43 31.65
C PHE A 133 -9.02 -5.08 31.76
N ASP A 134 -9.14 -4.55 32.98
CA ASP A 134 -9.85 -3.31 33.28
C ASP A 134 -8.89 -2.11 33.28
N ASP A 135 -8.58 -1.62 32.07
CA ASP A 135 -7.76 -0.43 31.84
C ASP A 135 -8.41 0.42 30.75
N PRO A 136 -8.71 1.70 30.99
CA PRO A 136 -9.39 2.57 30.02
C PRO A 136 -8.59 2.76 28.73
N ASP A 137 -7.26 2.68 28.81
CA ASP A 137 -6.35 2.96 27.69
C ASP A 137 -6.00 1.71 26.89
N LYS A 138 -6.46 0.52 27.30
CA LYS A 138 -6.12 -0.74 26.61
C LYS A 138 -6.52 -0.75 25.12
N ASN A 139 -7.59 -0.05 24.76
CA ASN A 139 -8.08 0.04 23.39
C ASN A 139 -7.49 1.22 22.60
N SER A 140 -6.70 2.08 23.24
CA SER A 140 -6.04 3.18 22.53
C SER A 140 -5.17 2.66 21.40
N PRO A 141 -5.20 3.28 20.20
CA PRO A 141 -4.36 2.90 19.08
C PRO A 141 -2.85 3.15 19.31
N TYR A 142 -2.52 3.91 20.37
CA TYR A 142 -1.17 4.38 20.66
C TYR A 142 -0.60 3.77 21.94
N THR A 143 -1.03 2.55 22.28
CA THR A 143 -0.55 1.84 23.48
C THR A 143 -0.11 0.42 23.14
N LEU A 144 0.87 -0.07 23.92
CA LEU A 144 1.25 -1.47 23.97
C LEU A 144 0.61 -2.12 25.19
N ILE A 145 0.28 -3.41 25.07
CA ILE A 145 -0.03 -4.24 26.23
C ILE A 145 1.22 -5.03 26.60
N ARG A 146 1.58 -5.01 27.87
CA ARG A 146 2.77 -5.69 28.42
C ARG A 146 2.42 -6.42 29.70
N ARG A 147 3.29 -7.33 30.13
CA ARG A 147 3.20 -7.90 31.48
C ARG A 147 3.97 -7.06 32.49
N GLY A 148 3.34 -6.78 33.61
CA GLY A 148 4.00 -6.22 34.78
C GLY A 148 4.90 -7.25 35.49
N GLU A 149 5.63 -6.81 36.51
CA GLU A 149 6.49 -7.70 37.34
C GLU A 149 5.67 -8.78 38.05
N ASP A 150 4.42 -8.51 38.36
CA ASP A 150 3.45 -9.43 38.96
C ASP A 150 2.78 -10.37 37.93
N GLY A 151 3.14 -10.26 36.64
CA GLY A 151 2.56 -11.02 35.54
C GLY A 151 1.22 -10.50 35.03
N ALA A 152 0.61 -9.50 35.70
CA ALA A 152 -0.64 -8.88 35.23
C ALA A 152 -0.41 -8.04 33.96
N LEU A 153 -1.48 -7.86 33.18
CA LEU A 153 -1.43 -6.96 32.04
C LEU A 153 -1.32 -5.51 32.50
N LYS A 154 -0.57 -4.71 31.75
CA LYS A 154 -0.48 -3.26 31.90
C LYS A 154 -0.43 -2.59 30.54
N THR A 155 -0.99 -1.40 30.46
CA THR A 155 -0.89 -0.52 29.30
C THR A 155 0.37 0.33 29.37
N VAL A 156 1.07 0.48 28.24
CA VAL A 156 2.25 1.34 28.10
C VAL A 156 2.03 2.22 26.86
N TRP A 157 2.01 3.53 27.06
CA TRP A 157 1.87 4.48 25.97
C TRP A 157 3.08 4.46 25.03
N PHE A 158 2.88 4.76 23.75
CA PHE A 158 3.97 4.77 22.76
C PHE A 158 5.03 5.82 23.10
N HIS A 159 4.63 7.00 23.57
CA HIS A 159 5.57 8.04 23.97
C HIS A 159 6.48 7.62 25.14
N ASP A 160 6.04 6.69 25.99
CA ASP A 160 6.88 6.09 27.04
C ASP A 160 7.73 4.93 26.53
N ALA A 161 7.12 4.06 25.73
CA ALA A 161 7.78 2.86 25.20
C ALA A 161 8.95 3.22 24.26
N TYR A 162 8.79 4.27 23.45
CA TYR A 162 9.76 4.67 22.41
C TYR A 162 10.39 6.04 22.69
N ARG A 163 10.47 6.44 23.96
CA ARG A 163 10.92 7.77 24.39
C ARG A 163 12.24 8.21 23.76
N GLU A 164 13.24 7.35 23.70
CA GLU A 164 14.56 7.70 23.18
C GLU A 164 14.50 8.06 21.68
N HIS A 165 13.75 7.32 20.89
CA HIS A 165 13.54 7.62 19.47
C HIS A 165 12.70 8.89 19.28
N ILE A 166 11.63 9.02 20.06
CA ILE A 166 10.73 10.18 20.00
C ILE A 166 11.48 11.47 20.32
N ASP A 167 12.35 11.48 21.33
CA ASP A 167 13.14 12.65 21.69
C ASP A 167 14.12 13.05 20.54
N LYS A 168 14.74 12.10 19.87
CA LYS A 168 15.60 12.38 18.70
C LYS A 168 14.78 12.92 17.52
N ILE A 169 13.65 12.30 17.20
CA ILE A 169 12.72 12.77 16.16
C ILE A 169 12.27 14.19 16.49
N ALA A 170 11.82 14.43 17.72
CA ALA A 170 11.38 15.75 18.19
C ALA A 170 12.48 16.82 18.03
N ASN A 171 13.74 16.49 18.31
CA ASN A 171 14.86 17.39 18.12
C ASN A 171 15.06 17.77 16.64
N TYR A 172 14.98 16.80 15.71
CA TYR A 172 15.07 17.08 14.27
C TYR A 172 13.90 17.95 13.79
N LEU A 173 12.67 17.64 14.22
CA LEU A 173 11.49 18.43 13.84
C LEU A 173 11.53 19.85 14.42
N THR A 174 12.00 20.02 15.67
CA THR A 174 12.18 21.33 16.28
C THR A 174 13.23 22.14 15.53
N ALA A 175 14.37 21.56 15.18
CA ALA A 175 15.40 22.22 14.38
C ALA A 175 14.85 22.63 13.00
N ALA A 176 14.06 21.80 12.35
CA ALA A 176 13.39 22.14 11.10
C ALA A 176 12.38 23.30 11.27
N ALA A 177 11.63 23.31 12.38
CA ALA A 177 10.69 24.40 12.72
C ALA A 177 11.39 25.73 12.98
N ASP A 178 12.62 25.71 13.46
CA ASP A 178 13.39 26.94 13.74
C ASP A 178 13.98 27.59 12.49
N ILE A 179 14.32 26.78 11.49
CA ILE A 179 14.92 27.30 10.25
C ILE A 179 13.93 27.51 9.11
N THR A 180 12.73 26.89 9.16
CA THR A 180 11.72 27.10 8.12
C THR A 180 11.20 28.53 8.13
N ILE A 181 11.06 29.12 6.92
CA ILE A 181 10.45 30.45 6.73
C ILE A 181 8.93 30.38 6.51
N LYS A 182 8.36 29.18 6.52
CA LYS A 182 6.94 28.93 6.25
C LYS A 182 6.17 28.77 7.57
N PRO A 183 5.27 29.72 7.94
CA PRO A 183 4.57 29.66 9.22
C PRO A 183 3.71 28.41 9.40
N SER A 184 3.02 27.94 8.34
CA SER A 184 2.20 26.72 8.39
C SER A 184 3.04 25.49 8.65
N VAL A 185 4.21 25.37 8.01
CA VAL A 185 5.17 24.29 8.25
C VAL A 185 5.67 24.33 9.70
N LYS A 186 6.07 25.51 10.19
CA LYS A 186 6.49 25.65 11.59
C LYS A 186 5.42 25.21 12.56
N LYS A 187 4.17 25.65 12.34
CA LYS A 187 3.02 25.29 13.17
C LYS A 187 2.83 23.76 13.21
N TYR A 188 2.80 23.11 12.04
CA TYR A 188 2.69 21.66 11.92
C TYR A 188 3.82 20.92 12.64
N LEU A 189 5.08 21.32 12.43
CA LEU A 189 6.22 20.61 13.01
C LEU A 189 6.20 20.69 14.54
N LEU A 190 5.85 21.84 15.12
CA LEU A 190 5.78 21.99 16.57
C LEU A 190 4.61 21.22 17.18
N SER A 191 3.43 21.22 16.54
CA SER A 191 2.30 20.40 17.00
C SER A 191 2.56 18.90 16.83
N LYS A 192 3.33 18.48 15.80
CA LYS A 192 3.75 17.09 15.63
C LYS A 192 4.74 16.66 16.72
N VAL A 193 5.64 17.53 17.15
CA VAL A 193 6.53 17.27 18.31
C VAL A 193 5.70 17.04 19.58
N GLU A 194 4.70 17.86 19.82
CA GLU A 194 3.81 17.67 20.96
C GLU A 194 3.00 16.37 20.85
N ALA A 195 2.47 16.10 19.66
CA ALA A 195 1.72 14.88 19.39
C ALA A 195 2.55 13.61 19.68
N LEU A 196 3.80 13.57 19.23
CA LEU A 196 4.71 12.44 19.48
C LEU A 196 5.02 12.25 20.98
N ARG A 197 5.04 13.32 21.77
CA ARG A 197 5.33 13.28 23.21
C ARG A 197 4.13 12.97 24.08
N THR A 198 2.92 13.06 23.52
CA THR A 198 1.66 12.91 24.27
C THR A 198 0.72 11.86 23.71
N ASP A 199 1.06 11.28 22.53
CA ASP A 199 0.19 10.40 21.73
C ASP A 199 -1.18 11.04 21.38
N ASN A 200 -1.28 12.37 21.39
CA ASN A 200 -2.47 13.11 20.96
C ASN A 200 -2.22 13.78 19.59
N TYR A 201 -2.67 13.15 18.53
CA TYR A 201 -2.38 13.56 17.16
C TYR A 201 -3.41 14.53 16.56
N TYR A 202 -4.57 14.75 17.21
CA TYR A 202 -5.68 15.53 16.65
C TYR A 202 -5.26 16.91 16.12
N GLN A 203 -4.56 17.72 16.95
CA GLN A 203 -4.15 19.06 16.53
C GLN A 203 -3.07 19.04 15.43
N SER A 204 -2.13 18.10 15.50
CA SER A 204 -1.07 17.99 14.48
C SER A 204 -1.62 17.55 13.13
N ASP A 205 -2.68 16.77 13.11
CA ASP A 205 -3.33 16.32 11.89
C ASP A 205 -4.12 17.46 11.24
N ILE A 206 -4.77 18.31 12.04
CA ILE A 206 -5.40 19.56 11.56
C ILE A 206 -4.34 20.49 10.97
N ASP A 207 -3.24 20.74 11.70
CA ASP A 207 -2.18 21.64 11.26
C ASP A 207 -1.50 21.13 9.97
N TRP A 208 -1.39 19.81 9.81
CA TRP A 208 -0.91 19.20 8.57
C TRP A 208 -1.87 19.44 7.40
N LEU A 209 -3.19 19.27 7.60
CA LEU A 209 -4.20 19.56 6.57
C LEU A 209 -4.24 21.03 6.18
N GLU A 210 -3.94 21.94 7.11
CA GLU A 210 -3.88 23.37 6.87
C GLU A 210 -2.56 23.86 6.26
N MET A 211 -1.55 22.97 6.13
CA MET A 211 -0.26 23.30 5.53
C MET A 211 -0.36 23.31 3.99
N ASP A 212 -0.53 24.47 3.40
CA ASP A 212 -0.80 24.69 1.97
C ASP A 212 0.36 25.37 1.20
N ASP A 213 1.25 26.08 1.89
CA ASP A 213 2.28 26.94 1.30
C ASP A 213 3.65 26.27 1.11
N SER A 214 3.74 24.94 1.30
CA SER A 214 5.01 24.19 1.19
C SER A 214 5.02 23.23 0.00
N LYS A 215 6.14 23.26 -0.75
CA LYS A 215 6.44 22.23 -1.78
C LYS A 215 6.91 20.92 -1.16
N MET A 216 7.47 20.96 0.04
CA MET A 216 7.92 19.78 0.76
C MET A 216 6.83 19.36 1.74
N ASP A 217 6.63 18.07 1.88
CA ASP A 217 5.69 17.51 2.83
C ASP A 217 6.35 16.41 3.65
N LEU A 218 5.94 16.27 4.89
CA LEU A 218 6.35 15.21 5.79
C LEU A 218 5.10 14.58 6.39
N VAL A 219 4.85 13.34 6.06
CA VAL A 219 3.94 12.47 6.80
C VAL A 219 4.79 11.68 7.79
N LEU A 220 4.49 11.77 9.07
CA LEU A 220 5.23 11.08 10.13
C LEU A 220 4.31 10.81 11.31
N GLY A 221 4.18 9.54 11.71
CA GLY A 221 3.39 9.14 12.86
C GLY A 221 2.90 7.70 12.82
N PRO A 222 2.14 7.28 13.85
CA PRO A 222 1.53 5.95 13.91
C PRO A 222 0.20 5.96 13.13
N ASN A 223 0.25 5.64 11.84
CA ASN A 223 -0.93 5.74 10.97
C ASN A 223 -1.53 4.38 10.60
N GLU A 224 -0.70 3.35 10.36
CA GLU A 224 -1.14 2.07 9.81
C GLU A 224 -1.62 1.06 10.86
N THR A 225 -2.67 0.30 10.54
CA THR A 225 -3.27 -0.70 11.43
C THR A 225 -3.03 -2.15 11.03
N ASP A 226 -2.44 -2.40 9.86
CA ASP A 226 -2.31 -3.73 9.26
C ASP A 226 -1.47 -4.73 10.08
N ASP A 227 -0.59 -4.23 10.96
CA ASP A 227 0.29 -5.09 11.75
C ASP A 227 -0.43 -5.72 12.94
N ASP A 228 -1.47 -5.07 13.49
CA ASP A 228 -2.36 -5.65 14.50
C ASP A 228 -3.49 -6.46 13.86
N GLN A 229 -3.22 -7.73 13.57
CA GLN A 229 -4.22 -8.65 13.02
C GLN A 229 -5.05 -9.35 14.10
N LEU A 230 -4.77 -9.09 15.40
CA LEU A 230 -5.53 -9.68 16.50
C LEU A 230 -6.82 -8.92 16.76
N PHE A 231 -6.72 -7.61 16.96
CA PHE A 231 -7.88 -6.77 17.28
C PHE A 231 -8.05 -5.59 16.30
N GLY A 232 -7.04 -5.29 15.48
CA GLY A 232 -7.05 -4.13 14.58
C GLY A 232 -7.04 -2.77 15.31
N LEU A 233 -6.58 -2.73 16.56
CA LEU A 233 -6.61 -1.56 17.41
C LEU A 233 -5.35 -0.70 17.29
N LYS A 234 -4.18 -1.36 17.25
CA LYS A 234 -2.87 -0.70 17.41
C LYS A 234 -2.33 -0.21 16.07
N ARG A 235 -1.65 0.94 16.12
CA ARG A 235 -1.08 1.58 14.94
C ARG A 235 0.43 1.45 14.86
N SER A 236 0.92 1.27 13.65
CA SER A 236 2.35 1.21 13.33
C SER A 236 2.87 2.56 12.88
N TYR A 237 4.11 2.89 13.28
CA TYR A 237 4.80 4.09 12.84
C TYR A 237 5.26 3.99 11.39
N GLU A 238 5.07 5.08 10.65
CA GLU A 238 5.55 5.25 9.29
C GLU A 238 5.92 6.70 9.00
N ALA A 239 6.78 6.90 8.01
CA ALA A 239 7.05 8.23 7.50
C ALA A 239 7.28 8.25 5.99
N PHE A 240 6.88 9.38 5.39
CA PHE A 240 7.13 9.74 4.00
C PHE A 240 7.70 11.15 3.93
N VAL A 241 8.85 11.31 3.28
CA VAL A 241 9.38 12.61 2.91
C VAL A 241 9.04 12.84 1.45
N LEU A 242 8.31 13.90 1.17
CA LEU A 242 7.65 14.11 -0.11
C LEU A 242 8.00 15.48 -0.72
N LEU A 243 7.99 15.52 -2.06
CA LEU A 243 8.09 16.76 -2.83
C LEU A 243 6.85 16.87 -3.73
N LYS A 244 6.05 17.94 -3.56
CA LYS A 244 4.84 18.17 -4.34
C LYS A 244 5.16 18.48 -5.80
N ASN A 245 4.48 17.80 -6.71
CA ASN A 245 4.44 18.13 -8.12
C ASN A 245 3.26 19.08 -8.37
N GLU A 246 3.55 20.40 -8.37
CA GLU A 246 2.52 21.43 -8.48
C GLU A 246 1.77 21.35 -9.82
N ALA A 247 2.49 21.16 -10.93
CA ALA A 247 1.87 21.09 -12.26
C ALA A 247 0.95 19.85 -12.41
N LYS A 248 1.38 18.70 -11.91
CA LYS A 248 0.56 17.48 -11.93
C LYS A 248 -0.63 17.61 -10.98
N THR A 249 -0.44 18.25 -9.81
CA THR A 249 -1.53 18.53 -8.86
C THR A 249 -2.59 19.44 -9.49
N GLU A 250 -2.20 20.53 -10.15
CA GLU A 250 -3.12 21.43 -10.83
C GLU A 250 -3.91 20.68 -11.92
N MET A 251 -3.23 19.84 -12.70
CA MET A 251 -3.88 18.99 -13.70
C MET A 251 -4.90 18.04 -13.06
N LEU A 252 -4.56 17.38 -11.94
CA LEU A 252 -5.49 16.52 -11.20
C LEU A 252 -6.72 17.28 -10.73
N MET A 253 -6.53 18.45 -10.13
CA MET A 253 -7.62 19.28 -9.59
C MET A 253 -8.63 19.69 -10.67
N LYS A 254 -8.18 19.89 -11.92
CA LYS A 254 -9.06 20.19 -13.05
C LYS A 254 -10.16 19.12 -13.24
N TYR A 255 -9.83 17.85 -12.98
CA TYR A 255 -10.77 16.74 -13.16
C TYR A 255 -11.44 16.33 -11.84
N VAL A 256 -10.68 16.25 -10.76
CA VAL A 256 -11.20 15.79 -9.46
C VAL A 256 -12.19 16.79 -8.84
N SER A 257 -12.10 18.09 -9.14
CA SER A 257 -13.09 19.08 -8.70
C SER A 257 -14.52 18.83 -9.23
N ARG A 258 -14.69 17.86 -10.13
CA ARG A 258 -15.98 17.50 -10.75
C ARG A 258 -16.65 16.30 -10.07
N LEU A 259 -16.37 16.05 -8.80
CA LEU A 259 -16.96 14.93 -8.06
C LEU A 259 -18.49 14.90 -8.12
N ASP A 260 -19.15 16.07 -8.11
CA ASP A 260 -20.62 16.15 -8.24
C ASP A 260 -21.13 15.65 -9.59
N GLU A 261 -20.36 15.86 -10.67
CA GLU A 261 -20.70 15.32 -11.98
C GLU A 261 -20.52 13.80 -12.00
N PHE A 262 -19.39 13.31 -11.49
CA PHE A 262 -19.12 11.88 -11.38
C PHE A 262 -20.15 11.16 -10.50
N GLN A 263 -20.59 11.78 -9.40
CA GLN A 263 -21.66 11.23 -8.55
C GLN A 263 -22.97 11.09 -9.33
N LYS A 264 -23.34 12.08 -10.15
CA LYS A 264 -24.55 12.02 -10.99
C LYS A 264 -24.45 10.95 -12.08
N ASP A 265 -23.24 10.75 -12.61
CA ASP A 265 -22.97 9.82 -13.70
C ASP A 265 -22.79 8.37 -13.27
N LEU A 266 -22.89 8.07 -11.97
CA LEU A 266 -22.83 6.71 -11.47
C LEU A 266 -23.93 5.84 -12.12
N PRO A 267 -23.64 4.59 -12.47
CA PRO A 267 -24.58 3.71 -13.19
C PRO A 267 -25.60 3.07 -12.22
N CYS A 268 -26.28 3.88 -11.40
CA CYS A 268 -27.25 3.42 -10.43
C CYS A 268 -28.42 4.40 -10.32
N GLU A 269 -29.46 4.01 -9.58
CA GLU A 269 -30.61 4.86 -9.33
C GLU A 269 -30.20 6.12 -8.55
N ASP A 270 -30.90 7.24 -8.78
CA ASP A 270 -30.59 8.52 -8.13
C ASP A 270 -30.70 8.45 -6.60
N ALA A 271 -31.59 7.58 -6.08
CA ALA A 271 -31.71 7.31 -4.66
C ALA A 271 -30.40 6.77 -4.02
N TYR A 272 -29.50 6.21 -4.83
CA TYR A 272 -28.20 5.66 -4.38
C TYR A 272 -27.03 6.62 -4.58
N LYS A 273 -27.30 7.86 -4.96
CA LYS A 273 -26.33 8.94 -5.22
C LYS A 273 -26.43 10.05 -4.17
N THR A 274 -26.85 9.72 -2.96
CA THR A 274 -27.24 10.74 -1.95
C THR A 274 -26.04 11.32 -1.20
N TYR A 275 -24.91 10.65 -1.20
CA TYR A 275 -23.71 11.19 -0.56
C TYR A 275 -23.20 12.40 -1.35
N GLN A 276 -23.02 13.52 -0.64
CA GLN A 276 -22.36 14.69 -1.20
C GLN A 276 -20.87 14.57 -0.85
N PRO A 277 -20.01 14.37 -1.86
CA PRO A 277 -18.58 14.38 -1.62
C PRO A 277 -18.18 15.69 -0.94
N GLY A 278 -17.52 15.60 0.20
CA GLY A 278 -17.10 16.79 0.94
C GLY A 278 -16.20 17.68 0.05
N THR A 279 -16.38 18.98 0.17
CA THR A 279 -15.55 19.99 -0.54
C THR A 279 -14.11 20.03 -0.03
N GLY A 280 -13.77 19.23 0.99
CA GLY A 280 -12.50 19.27 1.71
C GLY A 280 -11.44 18.26 1.30
N SER A 281 -11.73 17.33 0.38
CA SER A 281 -10.72 16.36 -0.04
C SER A 281 -9.76 17.00 -1.04
N ASN A 282 -8.55 17.33 -0.57
CA ASN A 282 -7.47 17.81 -1.41
C ASN A 282 -6.67 16.61 -1.93
N ILE A 283 -6.44 16.56 -3.24
CA ILE A 283 -5.61 15.55 -3.88
C ILE A 283 -4.31 16.19 -4.38
N PHE A 284 -3.18 15.58 -4.05
CA PHE A 284 -1.86 16.05 -4.43
C PHE A 284 -1.09 14.95 -5.14
N SER A 285 -0.35 15.32 -6.19
CA SER A 285 0.70 14.49 -6.76
C SER A 285 2.02 14.87 -6.11
N CYS A 286 2.75 13.88 -5.61
CA CYS A 286 4.05 14.07 -4.98
C CYS A 286 5.05 13.03 -5.48
N ASP A 287 6.33 13.41 -5.51
CA ASP A 287 7.43 12.46 -5.58
C ASP A 287 7.85 12.08 -4.16
N ALA A 288 7.95 10.79 -3.90
CA ALA A 288 8.50 10.29 -2.66
C ALA A 288 10.03 10.35 -2.71
N LEU A 289 10.62 11.00 -1.71
CA LEU A 289 12.07 11.12 -1.56
C LEU A 289 12.62 10.10 -0.55
N TYR A 290 11.81 9.71 0.42
CA TYR A 290 12.18 8.73 1.44
C TYR A 290 10.95 8.06 2.03
N TYR A 291 11.07 6.77 2.31
CA TYR A 291 10.10 5.95 3.03
C TYR A 291 10.73 5.38 4.29
N ALA A 292 10.00 5.34 5.39
CA ALA A 292 10.48 4.81 6.65
C ALA A 292 9.39 4.03 7.40
N GLY A 293 9.83 3.12 8.23
CA GLY A 293 8.96 2.30 9.06
C GLY A 293 8.02 1.42 8.24
N LYS A 294 6.77 1.30 8.67
CA LYS A 294 5.75 0.46 8.01
C LYS A 294 5.63 0.78 6.52
N ALA A 295 5.75 2.04 6.13
CA ALA A 295 5.70 2.46 4.72
C ALA A 295 6.79 1.80 3.86
N ASN A 296 7.98 1.56 4.44
CA ASN A 296 9.09 0.92 3.74
C ASN A 296 9.07 -0.61 3.84
N ALA A 297 8.22 -1.19 4.67
CA ALA A 297 8.16 -2.63 4.89
C ALA A 297 7.37 -3.36 3.78
N GLY A 298 7.96 -4.39 3.20
CA GLY A 298 7.28 -5.24 2.19
C GLY A 298 6.79 -4.47 0.98
N VAL A 299 5.49 -4.54 0.70
CA VAL A 299 4.82 -3.91 -0.45
C VAL A 299 4.74 -2.40 -0.28
N LYS A 300 5.18 -1.65 -1.29
CA LYS A 300 5.20 -0.18 -1.22
C LYS A 300 3.82 0.44 -1.45
N VAL A 301 3.46 1.39 -0.62
CA VAL A 301 2.28 2.23 -0.78
C VAL A 301 2.46 3.18 -1.98
N ILE A 302 1.39 3.45 -2.73
CA ILE A 302 1.39 4.33 -3.92
C ILE A 302 0.45 5.51 -3.80
N ALA A 303 -0.45 5.47 -2.83
CA ALA A 303 -1.38 6.54 -2.50
C ALA A 303 -1.66 6.51 -1.01
N LEU A 304 -1.86 7.69 -0.41
CA LEU A 304 -2.19 7.90 0.98
C LEU A 304 -3.50 8.69 1.05
N ASN A 305 -4.36 8.36 1.99
CA ASN A 305 -5.52 9.18 2.34
C ASN A 305 -5.55 9.38 3.85
N LEU A 306 -5.10 10.53 4.30
CA LEU A 306 -4.84 10.83 5.72
C LEU A 306 -5.50 12.14 6.14
N PRO A 307 -5.71 12.36 7.44
CA PRO A 307 -5.47 11.44 8.56
C PRO A 307 -6.53 10.35 8.69
N TYR A 308 -6.27 9.34 9.52
CA TYR A 308 -7.25 8.28 9.83
C TYR A 308 -8.15 8.62 11.03
N ASP A 309 -7.90 9.70 11.72
CA ASP A 309 -8.73 10.14 12.86
C ASP A 309 -10.13 10.55 12.38
N ALA A 310 -11.16 9.87 12.87
CA ALA A 310 -12.53 10.06 12.43
C ALA A 310 -13.07 11.47 12.77
N ASP A 311 -12.62 12.05 13.88
CA ASP A 311 -13.04 13.40 14.29
C ASP A 311 -12.38 14.45 13.38
N VAL A 312 -11.10 14.28 13.04
CA VAL A 312 -10.42 15.15 12.08
C VAL A 312 -11.04 15.02 10.69
N GLN A 313 -11.34 13.80 10.24
CA GLN A 313 -12.01 13.58 8.95
C GLN A 313 -13.37 14.28 8.87
N ARG A 314 -14.17 14.20 9.94
CA ARG A 314 -15.47 14.85 10.03
C ARG A 314 -15.33 16.38 9.99
N ASP A 315 -14.36 16.93 10.71
CA ASP A 315 -14.24 18.38 10.95
C ASP A 315 -13.47 19.09 9.84
N LYS A 316 -12.51 18.44 9.21
CA LYS A 316 -11.56 19.00 8.24
C LYS A 316 -11.43 18.20 6.93
N GLY A 317 -11.96 16.99 6.87
CA GLY A 317 -11.79 16.09 5.73
C GLY A 317 -10.44 15.38 5.72
N THR A 318 -9.99 14.99 4.53
CA THR A 318 -8.74 14.25 4.32
C THR A 318 -7.91 14.90 3.21
N ARG A 319 -6.64 14.50 3.16
CA ARG A 319 -5.72 14.79 2.06
C ARG A 319 -5.33 13.48 1.38
N THR A 320 -5.56 13.39 0.08
CA THR A 320 -5.11 12.27 -0.74
C THR A 320 -3.78 12.64 -1.41
N ILE A 321 -2.77 11.81 -1.23
CA ILE A 321 -1.45 11.99 -1.84
C ILE A 321 -1.18 10.83 -2.76
N LEU A 322 -0.90 11.11 -4.02
CA LEU A 322 -0.48 10.15 -5.04
C LEU A 322 1.04 10.22 -5.19
N LEU A 323 1.73 9.08 -5.06
CA LEU A 323 3.18 9.01 -5.10
C LEU A 323 3.63 8.69 -6.53
N GLU A 324 3.74 9.74 -7.36
CA GLU A 324 3.86 9.62 -8.81
C GLU A 324 5.08 8.81 -9.26
N ASN A 325 6.27 9.10 -8.71
CA ASN A 325 7.48 8.37 -9.06
C ASN A 325 7.41 6.89 -8.65
N VAL A 326 6.72 6.57 -7.54
CA VAL A 326 6.49 5.19 -7.08
C VAL A 326 5.48 4.48 -7.97
N ILE A 327 4.40 5.16 -8.34
CA ILE A 327 3.41 4.66 -9.30
C ILE A 327 4.09 4.30 -10.62
N ARG A 328 4.91 5.21 -11.16
CA ARG A 328 5.68 5.00 -12.40
C ARG A 328 6.67 3.84 -12.26
N ALA A 329 7.36 3.74 -11.13
CA ALA A 329 8.26 2.63 -10.86
C ALA A 329 7.51 1.28 -10.82
N LYS A 330 6.37 1.21 -10.13
CA LYS A 330 5.53 -0.02 -10.13
C LYS A 330 5.02 -0.37 -11.52
N PHE A 331 4.63 0.62 -12.32
CA PHE A 331 4.28 0.35 -13.71
C PHE A 331 5.46 -0.29 -14.46
N ASN A 332 6.62 0.32 -14.42
CA ASN A 332 7.79 -0.11 -15.20
C ASN A 332 8.34 -1.48 -14.77
N TYR A 333 8.38 -1.74 -13.46
CA TYR A 333 9.04 -2.94 -12.93
C TYR A 333 8.07 -4.09 -12.61
N VAL A 334 6.78 -3.83 -12.53
CA VAL A 334 5.78 -4.85 -12.13
C VAL A 334 4.65 -4.97 -13.13
N VAL A 335 3.92 -3.87 -13.42
CA VAL A 335 2.70 -3.92 -14.26
C VAL A 335 3.03 -4.23 -15.71
N SER A 336 3.95 -3.48 -16.32
CA SER A 336 4.34 -3.68 -17.72
C SER A 336 5.00 -5.06 -17.95
N PRO A 337 5.93 -5.54 -17.12
CA PRO A 337 6.41 -6.93 -17.22
C PRO A 337 5.32 -7.99 -17.06
N ALA A 338 4.37 -7.80 -16.14
CA ALA A 338 3.24 -8.71 -16.00
C ALA A 338 2.36 -8.72 -17.25
N GLY A 339 2.08 -7.56 -17.82
CA GLY A 339 1.32 -7.44 -19.06
C GLY A 339 1.97 -8.15 -20.24
N ASN A 340 3.29 -8.06 -20.39
CA ASN A 340 4.02 -8.78 -21.45
C ASN A 340 3.90 -10.30 -21.35
N VAL A 341 3.69 -10.84 -20.15
CA VAL A 341 3.48 -12.28 -19.93
C VAL A 341 2.01 -12.66 -20.14
N LEU A 342 1.10 -11.82 -19.63
CA LEU A 342 -0.33 -12.15 -19.54
C LEU A 342 -1.13 -11.86 -20.83
N LEU A 343 -0.73 -10.85 -21.61
CA LEU A 343 -1.55 -10.33 -22.71
C LEU A 343 -1.07 -10.83 -24.07
N ASP A 344 -1.97 -10.84 -25.06
CA ASP A 344 -1.59 -10.97 -26.43
C ASP A 344 -0.87 -9.72 -26.97
N ASP A 345 -0.19 -9.81 -28.10
CA ASP A 345 0.67 -8.74 -28.60
C ASP A 345 -0.11 -7.46 -28.94
N ALA A 346 -1.40 -7.57 -29.32
CA ALA A 346 -2.24 -6.40 -29.59
C ALA A 346 -2.53 -5.64 -28.29
N ALA A 347 -2.95 -6.34 -27.24
CA ALA A 347 -3.25 -5.73 -25.95
C ALA A 347 -1.98 -5.19 -25.26
N VAL A 348 -0.81 -5.80 -25.42
CA VAL A 348 0.46 -5.30 -24.87
C VAL A 348 0.76 -3.87 -25.36
N SER A 349 0.39 -3.52 -26.60
CA SER A 349 0.62 -2.17 -27.14
C SER A 349 -0.19 -1.07 -26.43
N HIS A 350 -1.19 -1.45 -25.64
CA HIS A 350 -2.05 -0.57 -24.84
C HIS A 350 -1.61 -0.44 -23.38
N LEU A 351 -0.46 -0.99 -22.99
CA LEU A 351 0.08 -0.77 -21.64
C LEU A 351 0.60 0.66 -21.50
N SER A 352 0.04 1.43 -20.58
CA SER A 352 0.34 2.85 -20.40
C SER A 352 0.57 3.22 -18.93
N SER A 353 1.71 3.85 -18.66
CA SER A 353 2.05 4.39 -17.33
C SER A 353 1.10 5.52 -16.93
N GLU A 354 0.68 6.34 -17.88
CA GLU A 354 -0.29 7.42 -17.63
C GLU A 354 -1.67 6.83 -17.31
N ALA A 355 -2.13 5.84 -18.07
CA ALA A 355 -3.37 5.14 -17.77
C ALA A 355 -3.32 4.45 -16.40
N PHE A 356 -2.18 3.88 -16.00
CA PHE A 356 -2.01 3.31 -14.66
C PHE A 356 -2.17 4.36 -13.57
N PHE A 357 -1.55 5.53 -13.75
CA PHE A 357 -1.69 6.66 -12.82
C PHE A 357 -3.16 7.09 -12.68
N TRP A 358 -3.87 7.30 -13.79
CA TRP A 358 -5.27 7.73 -13.77
C TRP A 358 -6.22 6.67 -13.21
N ASN A 359 -5.97 5.39 -13.44
CA ASN A 359 -6.71 4.31 -12.78
C ASN A 359 -6.57 4.37 -11.25
N ILE A 360 -5.38 4.73 -10.73
CA ILE A 360 -5.18 4.91 -9.29
C ILE A 360 -5.92 6.16 -8.80
N VAL A 361 -5.81 7.30 -9.50
CA VAL A 361 -6.55 8.53 -9.17
C VAL A 361 -8.03 8.25 -9.00
N PHE A 362 -8.65 7.64 -10.01
CA PHE A 362 -10.09 7.41 -9.98
C PHE A 362 -10.53 6.26 -9.07
N ARG A 363 -9.63 5.36 -8.74
CA ARG A 363 -9.86 4.41 -7.64
C ARG A 363 -10.01 5.16 -6.30
N GLU A 364 -9.16 6.14 -6.01
CA GLU A 364 -9.26 6.95 -4.78
C GLU A 364 -10.51 7.85 -4.82
N VAL A 365 -10.81 8.47 -5.96
CA VAL A 365 -12.04 9.25 -6.16
C VAL A 365 -13.29 8.41 -5.91
N ALA A 366 -13.35 7.19 -6.44
CA ALA A 366 -14.51 6.31 -6.31
C ALA A 366 -14.83 5.89 -4.87
N GLN A 367 -13.85 5.92 -3.95
CA GLN A 367 -14.10 5.69 -2.53
C GLN A 367 -15.02 6.76 -1.94
N GLY A 368 -14.94 8.01 -2.42
CA GLY A 368 -15.77 9.12 -2.00
C GLY A 368 -17.17 9.17 -2.65
N LEU A 369 -17.52 8.24 -3.54
CA LEU A 369 -18.77 8.25 -4.28
C LEU A 369 -19.78 7.22 -3.75
N GLY A 370 -21.05 7.33 -4.19
CA GLY A 370 -22.16 6.44 -3.82
C GLY A 370 -22.87 6.90 -2.55
N VAL A 371 -23.06 6.02 -1.58
CA VAL A 371 -23.67 6.31 -0.28
C VAL A 371 -22.72 5.94 0.86
N LYS A 372 -22.83 6.60 1.99
CA LYS A 372 -22.18 6.23 3.26
C LYS A 372 -23.16 5.61 4.25
N GLU A 373 -24.42 6.04 4.20
CA GLU A 373 -25.54 5.52 4.98
C GLU A 373 -26.51 4.79 4.05
N THR A 374 -27.08 3.70 4.52
CA THR A 374 -28.08 2.94 3.76
C THR A 374 -29.36 3.73 3.60
N VAL A 375 -29.97 3.66 2.40
CA VAL A 375 -31.20 4.43 2.08
C VAL A 375 -32.45 3.92 2.80
N ASN A 376 -32.38 2.73 3.39
CA ASN A 376 -33.49 2.09 4.12
C ASN A 376 -33.33 2.15 5.65
N GLY A 377 -32.34 2.92 6.16
CA GLY A 377 -32.18 3.19 7.59
C GLY A 377 -31.51 2.06 8.38
N LEU A 378 -30.76 1.18 7.73
CA LEU A 378 -29.99 0.12 8.41
C LEU A 378 -28.65 0.62 9.01
N GLY A 379 -28.42 1.93 9.04
CA GLY A 379 -27.18 2.55 9.51
C GLY A 379 -26.13 2.69 8.41
N SER A 380 -24.87 2.80 8.78
CA SER A 380 -23.79 2.92 7.81
C SER A 380 -23.67 1.66 6.93
N VAL A 381 -23.11 1.83 5.72
CA VAL A 381 -22.83 0.73 4.80
C VAL A 381 -21.96 -0.34 5.49
N GLU A 382 -21.00 0.08 6.30
CA GLU A 382 -20.14 -0.83 7.06
C GLU A 382 -20.92 -1.65 8.07
N GLN A 383 -21.81 -1.02 8.86
CA GLN A 383 -22.67 -1.70 9.82
C GLN A 383 -23.63 -2.67 9.14
N ALA A 384 -24.26 -2.23 8.04
CA ALA A 384 -25.26 -3.02 7.32
C ALA A 384 -24.67 -4.25 6.62
N LEU A 385 -23.51 -4.12 5.98
CA LEU A 385 -22.86 -5.22 5.24
C LEU A 385 -21.91 -6.07 6.11
N GLY A 386 -21.52 -5.60 7.30
CA GLY A 386 -20.64 -6.32 8.21
C GLY A 386 -19.36 -6.85 7.54
N ASN A 387 -19.08 -8.14 7.66
CA ASN A 387 -17.86 -8.76 7.09
C ASN A 387 -17.69 -8.60 5.57
N ALA A 388 -18.75 -8.29 4.84
CA ALA A 388 -18.70 -8.06 3.39
C ALA A 388 -18.34 -6.61 3.04
N ALA A 389 -18.48 -5.67 3.97
CA ALA A 389 -18.40 -4.23 3.73
C ALA A 389 -17.07 -3.84 3.04
N LEU A 390 -15.94 -4.24 3.61
CA LEU A 390 -14.62 -3.88 3.07
C LEU A 390 -14.39 -4.47 1.66
N THR A 391 -14.85 -5.70 1.41
CA THR A 391 -14.74 -6.31 0.07
C THR A 391 -15.56 -5.53 -0.95
N PHE A 392 -16.78 -5.11 -0.60
CA PHE A 392 -17.64 -4.30 -1.46
C PHE A 392 -17.08 -2.88 -1.67
N GLU A 393 -16.45 -2.29 -0.64
CA GLU A 393 -15.79 -0.99 -0.78
C GLU A 393 -14.61 -1.05 -1.76
N VAL A 394 -13.78 -2.09 -1.69
CA VAL A 394 -12.68 -2.30 -2.65
C VAL A 394 -13.22 -2.58 -4.06
N MET A 395 -14.30 -3.38 -4.21
CA MET A 395 -14.94 -3.59 -5.51
C MET A 395 -15.46 -2.27 -6.10
N LYS A 396 -16.13 -1.43 -5.28
CA LYS A 396 -16.58 -0.09 -5.70
C LYS A 396 -15.40 0.73 -6.19
N ALA A 397 -14.37 0.86 -5.36
CA ALA A 397 -13.19 1.65 -5.70
C ALA A 397 -12.59 1.23 -7.06
N ASN A 398 -12.41 -0.07 -7.29
CA ASN A 398 -11.81 -0.58 -8.51
C ASN A 398 -12.75 -0.52 -9.73
N ALA A 399 -13.98 -1.03 -9.64
CA ALA A 399 -14.89 -1.11 -10.78
C ALA A 399 -15.43 0.27 -11.19
N VAL A 400 -15.90 1.06 -10.21
CA VAL A 400 -16.38 2.43 -10.46
C VAL A 400 -15.21 3.30 -10.91
N GLY A 401 -14.04 3.20 -10.28
CA GLY A 401 -12.85 3.96 -10.69
C GLY A 401 -12.47 3.71 -12.15
N ALA A 402 -12.38 2.45 -12.57
CA ALA A 402 -12.09 2.10 -13.97
C ALA A 402 -13.16 2.60 -14.94
N LEU A 403 -14.43 2.51 -14.56
CA LEU A 403 -15.54 3.05 -15.38
C LEU A 403 -15.45 4.58 -15.53
N LEU A 404 -15.11 5.29 -14.45
CA LEU A 404 -14.96 6.75 -14.49
C LEU A 404 -13.80 7.18 -15.38
N VAL A 405 -12.70 6.42 -15.41
CA VAL A 405 -11.59 6.68 -16.36
C VAL A 405 -12.06 6.54 -17.81
N CYS A 406 -12.92 5.54 -18.12
CA CYS A 406 -13.51 5.42 -19.45
C CYS A 406 -14.40 6.62 -19.79
N LYS A 407 -15.25 7.06 -18.85
CA LYS A 407 -16.11 8.23 -19.01
C LYS A 407 -15.31 9.54 -19.15
N LEU A 408 -14.17 9.63 -18.46
CA LEU A 408 -13.27 10.76 -18.60
C LEU A 408 -12.77 10.91 -20.06
N GLN A 409 -12.50 9.78 -20.74
CA GLN A 409 -12.13 9.75 -22.15
C GLN A 409 -13.27 10.23 -23.07
N ASP A 410 -14.52 9.98 -22.71
CA ASP A 410 -15.68 10.37 -23.55
C ASP A 410 -16.02 11.86 -23.42
N HIS A 411 -15.74 12.50 -22.28
CA HIS A 411 -16.28 13.81 -21.95
C HIS A 411 -15.24 14.93 -21.79
N TYR A 412 -13.93 14.61 -21.76
CA TYR A 412 -12.88 15.57 -21.46
C TYR A 412 -11.67 15.45 -22.39
N ASP A 413 -10.93 16.54 -22.54
CA ASP A 413 -9.70 16.61 -23.34
C ASP A 413 -8.53 15.91 -22.63
N ILE A 414 -8.62 14.59 -22.48
CA ILE A 414 -7.59 13.75 -21.88
C ILE A 414 -7.08 12.68 -22.87
N GLN A 415 -7.69 12.60 -24.05
CA GLN A 415 -7.36 11.58 -25.06
C GLN A 415 -5.91 11.66 -25.55
N ASP A 416 -5.28 12.83 -25.44
CA ASP A 416 -3.87 13.01 -25.79
C ASP A 416 -2.90 12.31 -24.81
N LEU A 417 -3.37 11.94 -23.61
CA LEU A 417 -2.54 11.31 -22.58
C LEU A 417 -2.56 9.78 -22.67
N PHE A 418 -3.72 9.20 -22.94
CA PHE A 418 -3.94 7.76 -23.09
C PHE A 418 -5.32 7.51 -23.69
N THR A 419 -5.57 6.31 -24.21
CA THR A 419 -6.86 5.89 -24.76
C THR A 419 -7.69 5.11 -23.74
N LYS A 420 -8.95 4.83 -24.08
CA LYS A 420 -9.83 3.97 -23.28
C LYS A 420 -9.29 2.53 -23.23
N GLU A 421 -8.77 2.04 -24.35
CA GLU A 421 -8.12 0.74 -24.45
C GLU A 421 -6.88 0.67 -23.55
N ASP A 422 -6.08 1.73 -23.49
CA ASP A 422 -4.92 1.81 -22.59
C ASP A 422 -5.36 1.72 -21.12
N ALA A 423 -6.44 2.43 -20.76
CA ALA A 423 -6.99 2.42 -19.42
C ALA A 423 -7.47 1.03 -19.01
N LEU A 424 -8.28 0.37 -19.84
CA LEU A 424 -8.86 -0.94 -19.57
C LEU A 424 -7.79 -2.05 -19.57
N THR A 425 -6.83 -2.00 -20.49
CA THR A 425 -5.71 -2.96 -20.53
C THR A 425 -4.87 -2.87 -19.27
N THR A 426 -4.48 -1.65 -18.90
CA THR A 426 -3.64 -1.43 -17.73
C THR A 426 -4.38 -1.75 -16.43
N PHE A 427 -5.69 -1.45 -16.38
CA PHE A 427 -6.57 -1.89 -15.27
C PHE A 427 -6.59 -3.42 -15.15
N PHE A 428 -6.81 -4.14 -16.26
CA PHE A 428 -6.85 -5.61 -16.25
C PHE A 428 -5.56 -6.21 -15.71
N VAL A 429 -4.41 -5.78 -16.20
CA VAL A 429 -3.11 -6.28 -15.71
C VAL A 429 -2.91 -5.95 -14.24
N SER A 430 -3.29 -4.75 -13.80
CA SER A 430 -3.18 -4.33 -12.40
C SER A 430 -4.04 -5.18 -11.48
N LEU A 431 -5.26 -5.52 -11.94
CA LEU A 431 -6.18 -6.41 -11.23
C LEU A 431 -5.55 -7.80 -11.07
N VAL A 432 -5.17 -8.42 -12.20
CA VAL A 432 -4.64 -9.79 -12.26
C VAL A 432 -3.35 -9.92 -11.46
N ARG A 433 -2.36 -9.03 -11.67
CA ARG A 433 -1.08 -9.14 -10.97
C ARG A 433 -1.22 -9.03 -9.44
N SER A 434 -2.22 -8.27 -8.96
CA SER A 434 -2.42 -8.06 -7.52
C SER A 434 -2.93 -9.30 -6.79
N GLU A 435 -3.48 -10.28 -7.51
CA GLU A 435 -3.92 -11.55 -6.95
C GLU A 435 -2.77 -12.41 -6.41
N ARG A 436 -1.52 -12.08 -6.76
CA ARG A 436 -0.32 -12.70 -6.19
C ARG A 436 -0.15 -12.44 -4.69
N PHE A 437 -0.86 -11.45 -4.13
CA PHE A 437 -0.91 -11.19 -2.69
C PHE A 437 -1.91 -12.09 -1.95
N GLY A 438 -2.66 -12.93 -2.66
CA GLY A 438 -3.56 -13.93 -2.11
C GLY A 438 -5.00 -13.46 -1.92
N GLU A 439 -5.92 -14.43 -1.98
CA GLU A 439 -7.38 -14.23 -1.84
C GLU A 439 -7.85 -14.05 -0.38
N GLY A 440 -6.95 -14.20 0.59
CA GLY A 440 -7.28 -14.11 2.02
C GLY A 440 -7.66 -12.70 2.49
N THR A 441 -7.26 -11.65 1.74
CA THR A 441 -7.55 -10.26 2.06
C THR A 441 -8.84 -9.78 1.39
N ALA A 442 -9.47 -8.72 1.93
CA ALA A 442 -10.61 -8.08 1.27
C ALA A 442 -10.27 -7.58 -0.14
N ARG A 443 -9.05 -7.08 -0.34
CA ARG A 443 -8.55 -6.63 -1.65
C ARG A 443 -8.41 -7.79 -2.63
N GLY A 444 -7.79 -8.90 -2.22
CA GLY A 444 -7.68 -10.10 -3.05
C GLY A 444 -9.05 -10.66 -3.42
N ARG A 445 -9.96 -10.79 -2.45
CA ARG A 445 -11.34 -11.22 -2.73
C ARG A 445 -12.05 -10.32 -3.74
N ALA A 446 -11.95 -8.99 -3.57
CA ALA A 446 -12.58 -8.03 -4.48
C ALA A 446 -12.04 -8.14 -5.91
N ASN A 447 -10.72 -8.28 -6.06
CA ASN A 447 -10.08 -8.40 -7.37
C ASN A 447 -10.43 -9.73 -8.06
N THR A 448 -10.43 -10.85 -7.32
CA THR A 448 -10.90 -12.15 -7.82
C THR A 448 -12.35 -12.07 -8.28
N ILE A 449 -13.22 -11.41 -7.52
CA ILE A 449 -14.63 -11.22 -7.91
C ILE A 449 -14.74 -10.46 -9.21
N ILE A 450 -14.04 -9.33 -9.36
CA ILE A 450 -14.06 -8.51 -10.57
C ILE A 450 -13.55 -9.34 -11.77
N PHE A 451 -12.44 -10.04 -11.61
CA PHE A 451 -11.88 -10.92 -12.65
C PHE A 451 -12.89 -11.97 -13.11
N ASN A 452 -13.46 -12.73 -12.17
CA ASN A 452 -14.41 -13.80 -12.47
C ASN A 452 -15.72 -13.26 -13.08
N TYR A 453 -16.15 -12.07 -12.66
CA TYR A 453 -17.33 -11.42 -13.21
C TYR A 453 -17.10 -10.99 -14.67
N LEU A 454 -15.96 -10.36 -14.95
CA LEU A 454 -15.53 -10.03 -16.31
C LEU A 454 -15.38 -11.26 -17.20
N GLN A 455 -14.79 -12.34 -16.67
CA GLN A 455 -14.62 -13.61 -17.40
C GLN A 455 -15.97 -14.21 -17.77
N LYS A 456 -16.92 -14.26 -16.84
CA LYS A 456 -18.26 -14.81 -17.07
C LYS A 456 -19.04 -14.03 -18.13
N ALA A 457 -18.85 -12.72 -18.20
CA ALA A 457 -19.43 -11.86 -19.24
C ALA A 457 -18.73 -12.01 -20.60
N GLY A 458 -17.59 -12.71 -20.67
CA GLY A 458 -16.79 -12.81 -21.89
C GLY A 458 -16.07 -11.51 -22.27
N ALA A 459 -15.76 -10.68 -21.26
CA ALA A 459 -15.02 -9.43 -21.42
C ALA A 459 -13.55 -9.67 -21.79
N PHE A 460 -13.08 -10.88 -21.63
CA PHE A 460 -11.79 -11.36 -22.11
C PHE A 460 -11.82 -12.86 -22.36
N THR A 461 -10.87 -13.34 -23.16
CA THR A 461 -10.72 -14.75 -23.49
C THR A 461 -9.26 -15.18 -23.23
N ARG A 462 -9.06 -16.30 -22.54
CA ARG A 462 -7.74 -16.91 -22.37
C ARG A 462 -7.47 -17.85 -23.54
N GLN A 463 -6.38 -17.61 -24.26
CA GLN A 463 -5.91 -18.46 -25.36
C GLN A 463 -5.22 -19.73 -24.86
N GLU A 464 -4.99 -20.70 -25.74
CA GLU A 464 -4.28 -21.95 -25.42
C GLU A 464 -2.84 -21.72 -24.93
N ASN A 465 -2.18 -20.65 -25.41
CA ASN A 465 -0.85 -20.24 -24.99
C ASN A 465 -0.81 -19.56 -23.60
N GLY A 466 -1.95 -19.41 -22.93
CA GLY A 466 -2.05 -18.78 -21.62
C GLY A 466 -2.23 -17.27 -21.64
N ARG A 467 -2.23 -16.64 -22.82
CA ARG A 467 -2.39 -15.17 -22.94
C ARG A 467 -3.85 -14.78 -23.03
N TYR A 468 -4.16 -13.58 -22.55
CA TYR A 468 -5.50 -13.00 -22.54
C TYR A 468 -5.70 -12.04 -23.73
N VAL A 469 -6.84 -12.16 -24.38
CA VAL A 469 -7.36 -11.23 -25.39
C VAL A 469 -8.53 -10.49 -24.79
N LEU A 470 -8.51 -9.17 -24.86
CA LEU A 470 -9.50 -8.30 -24.22
C LEU A 470 -10.58 -7.85 -25.23
N ASP A 471 -11.82 -7.85 -24.78
CA ASP A 471 -12.97 -7.22 -25.48
C ASP A 471 -13.32 -5.94 -24.73
N TYR A 472 -12.79 -4.81 -25.18
CA TYR A 472 -12.92 -3.51 -24.50
C TYR A 472 -14.36 -3.05 -24.33
N GLY A 473 -15.22 -3.30 -25.36
CA GLY A 473 -16.64 -2.93 -25.28
C GLY A 473 -17.38 -3.73 -24.20
N LYS A 474 -17.08 -5.04 -24.10
CA LYS A 474 -17.65 -5.86 -23.03
C LYS A 474 -17.02 -5.56 -21.67
N MET A 475 -15.74 -5.22 -21.61
CA MET A 475 -15.13 -4.80 -20.34
C MET A 475 -15.83 -3.58 -19.78
N GLU A 476 -16.01 -2.53 -20.57
CA GLU A 476 -16.68 -1.30 -20.16
C GLU A 476 -18.13 -1.55 -19.72
N SER A 477 -18.93 -2.26 -20.53
CA SER A 477 -20.32 -2.56 -20.19
C SER A 477 -20.44 -3.43 -18.94
N THR A 478 -19.57 -4.42 -18.79
CA THR A 478 -19.56 -5.30 -17.60
C THR A 478 -19.13 -4.56 -16.33
N LEU A 479 -18.14 -3.65 -16.44
CA LEU A 479 -17.75 -2.78 -15.32
C LEU A 479 -18.91 -1.86 -14.91
N ALA A 480 -19.70 -1.36 -15.86
CA ALA A 480 -20.88 -0.55 -15.56
C ALA A 480 -21.96 -1.38 -14.82
N GLU A 481 -22.22 -2.61 -15.28
CA GLU A 481 -23.16 -3.53 -14.62
C GLU A 481 -22.70 -3.89 -13.20
N LEU A 482 -21.42 -4.25 -13.03
CA LEU A 482 -20.86 -4.56 -11.71
C LEU A 482 -20.89 -3.35 -10.79
N SER A 483 -20.57 -2.16 -11.29
CA SER A 483 -20.65 -0.92 -10.53
C SER A 483 -22.05 -0.63 -10.04
N ALA A 484 -23.07 -0.80 -10.91
CA ALA A 484 -24.47 -0.65 -10.54
C ALA A 484 -24.88 -1.63 -9.42
N LEU A 485 -24.45 -2.90 -9.54
CA LEU A 485 -24.74 -3.94 -8.56
C LEU A 485 -24.09 -3.60 -7.21
N VAL A 486 -22.82 -3.23 -7.20
CA VAL A 486 -22.09 -2.90 -5.97
C VAL A 486 -22.72 -1.69 -5.26
N LEU A 487 -23.00 -0.62 -6.01
CA LEU A 487 -23.61 0.60 -5.48
C LEU A 487 -25.01 0.33 -4.91
N LYS A 488 -25.82 -0.48 -5.60
CA LYS A 488 -27.13 -0.90 -5.09
C LYS A 488 -27.01 -1.69 -3.79
N THR A 489 -26.09 -2.67 -3.74
CA THR A 489 -25.92 -3.52 -2.55
C THR A 489 -25.48 -2.68 -1.34
N GLN A 490 -24.57 -1.73 -1.53
CA GLN A 490 -24.17 -0.80 -0.49
C GLN A 490 -25.34 0.10 -0.05
N ALA A 491 -26.09 0.64 -1.00
CA ALA A 491 -27.21 1.54 -0.70
C ALA A 491 -28.36 0.84 0.05
N THR A 492 -28.63 -0.42 -0.27
CA THR A 492 -29.70 -1.20 0.37
C THR A 492 -29.22 -1.96 1.61
N GLY A 493 -27.92 -2.06 1.86
CA GLY A 493 -27.39 -2.84 2.98
C GLY A 493 -27.73 -4.34 2.91
N ASP A 494 -27.88 -4.91 1.71
CA ASP A 494 -28.27 -6.30 1.50
C ASP A 494 -27.08 -7.24 1.80
N SER A 495 -26.93 -7.58 3.07
CA SER A 495 -25.83 -8.44 3.58
C SER A 495 -25.93 -9.89 3.09
N ASP A 496 -27.14 -10.42 2.90
CA ASP A 496 -27.34 -11.79 2.42
C ASP A 496 -26.91 -11.91 0.96
N PHE A 497 -27.31 -10.95 0.13
CA PHE A 497 -26.83 -10.87 -1.23
C PHE A 497 -25.31 -10.71 -1.27
N ALA A 498 -24.75 -9.80 -0.47
CA ALA A 498 -23.31 -9.54 -0.43
C ALA A 498 -22.52 -10.81 -0.09
N ALA A 499 -22.94 -11.55 0.93
CA ALA A 499 -22.31 -12.81 1.33
C ALA A 499 -22.38 -13.87 0.21
N SER A 500 -23.57 -14.05 -0.40
CA SER A 500 -23.78 -14.99 -1.51
C SER A 500 -22.95 -14.62 -2.75
N PHE A 501 -22.83 -13.33 -3.04
CA PHE A 501 -22.05 -12.84 -4.18
C PHE A 501 -20.56 -13.10 -3.99
N ILE A 502 -20.03 -12.82 -2.79
CA ILE A 502 -18.65 -13.16 -2.43
C ILE A 502 -18.42 -14.67 -2.56
N GLN A 503 -19.29 -15.50 -1.99
CA GLN A 503 -19.18 -16.95 -2.06
C GLN A 503 -19.14 -17.46 -3.51
N THR A 504 -19.92 -16.82 -4.40
CA THR A 504 -20.03 -17.23 -5.81
C THR A 504 -18.80 -16.88 -6.63
N TYR A 505 -18.21 -15.69 -6.38
CA TYR A 505 -17.20 -15.14 -7.29
C TYR A 505 -15.78 -15.00 -6.70
N ALA A 506 -15.58 -15.16 -5.37
CA ALA A 506 -14.27 -14.94 -4.75
C ALA A 506 -13.30 -16.14 -4.83
N GLN A 507 -13.61 -17.14 -5.65
CA GLN A 507 -12.80 -18.37 -5.77
C GLN A 507 -11.89 -18.26 -6.98
N GLN A 508 -10.58 -18.39 -6.79
CA GLN A 508 -9.62 -18.48 -7.88
C GLN A 508 -9.66 -19.87 -8.53
N SER A 509 -9.79 -19.90 -9.85
CA SER A 509 -9.68 -21.17 -10.59
C SER A 509 -8.22 -21.67 -10.61
N GLU A 510 -8.03 -22.99 -10.76
CA GLU A 510 -6.69 -23.58 -10.89
C GLU A 510 -5.91 -23.02 -12.10
N THR A 511 -6.61 -22.71 -13.19
CA THR A 511 -6.01 -22.07 -14.36
C THR A 511 -5.49 -20.68 -14.02
N PHE A 512 -6.26 -19.88 -13.26
CA PHE A 512 -5.84 -18.56 -12.84
C PHE A 512 -4.64 -18.61 -11.88
N LYS A 513 -4.63 -19.55 -10.93
CA LYS A 513 -3.49 -19.80 -10.05
C LYS A 513 -2.23 -20.18 -10.83
N ALA A 514 -2.38 -21.00 -11.89
CA ALA A 514 -1.28 -21.34 -12.77
C ALA A 514 -0.72 -20.11 -13.51
N ASP A 515 -1.57 -19.20 -13.97
CA ASP A 515 -1.15 -17.94 -14.62
C ASP A 515 -0.40 -17.04 -13.63
N MET A 516 -0.84 -16.96 -12.36
CA MET A 516 -0.11 -16.24 -11.30
C MET A 516 1.25 -16.87 -11.00
N HIS A 517 1.31 -18.19 -10.98
CA HIS A 517 2.57 -18.92 -10.83
C HIS A 517 3.52 -18.66 -12.01
N ASN A 518 2.98 -18.59 -13.25
CA ASN A 518 3.76 -18.30 -14.45
C ASN A 518 4.43 -16.92 -14.39
N LEU A 519 3.78 -15.89 -13.84
CA LEU A 519 4.42 -14.59 -13.59
C LEU A 519 5.70 -14.74 -12.76
N SER A 520 5.67 -15.64 -11.76
CA SER A 520 6.85 -15.92 -10.94
C SER A 520 7.93 -16.68 -11.73
N LEU A 521 7.57 -17.64 -12.58
CA LEU A 521 8.51 -18.37 -13.43
C LEU A 521 9.19 -17.44 -14.45
N GLU A 522 8.46 -16.48 -14.98
CA GLU A 522 8.96 -15.46 -15.92
C GLU A 522 9.71 -14.30 -15.22
N ASN A 523 10.01 -14.44 -13.94
CA ASN A 523 10.72 -13.46 -13.13
C ASN A 523 10.06 -12.08 -13.04
N VAL A 524 8.73 -12.01 -13.16
CA VAL A 524 8.00 -10.77 -12.89
C VAL A 524 8.04 -10.48 -11.39
N PRO A 525 8.56 -9.32 -10.96
CA PRO A 525 8.58 -8.97 -9.54
C PRO A 525 7.18 -8.90 -8.93
N LEU A 526 7.08 -9.18 -7.65
CA LEU A 526 5.84 -8.99 -6.88
C LEU A 526 5.60 -7.51 -6.59
N ASP A 527 6.67 -6.82 -6.20
CA ASP A 527 6.67 -5.38 -5.92
C ASP A 527 8.07 -4.77 -6.14
N ILE A 528 8.26 -3.55 -5.69
CA ILE A 528 9.52 -2.81 -5.72
C ILE A 528 10.07 -2.63 -4.30
N ARG A 529 11.38 -2.39 -4.20
CA ARG A 529 12.06 -1.90 -3.01
C ARG A 529 12.97 -0.73 -3.36
N PHE A 530 13.14 0.19 -2.45
CA PHE A 530 14.02 1.33 -2.67
C PHE A 530 15.46 1.01 -2.26
N THR A 531 16.40 1.54 -3.04
CA THR A 531 17.82 1.59 -2.69
C THR A 531 18.17 3.06 -2.53
N PHE A 532 18.24 3.52 -1.26
CA PHE A 532 18.58 4.90 -0.90
C PHE A 532 20.08 5.10 -0.75
#